data_ac52d760c1bf889a149959b5d798dddd
#
_entry.id   ac52d760c1bf889a149959b5d798dddd
#
_cell.length_a   1.000
_cell.length_b   1.000
_cell.length_c   1.000
_cell.angle_alpha   90.00
_cell.angle_beta   90.00
_cell.angle_gamma   90.00
#
_symmetry.space_group_name_H-M   'P 1'
#
loop_
_entity.id
_entity.type
_entity.pdbx_description
1 polymer ?
#
loop_
_entity_poly.entity_id
_entity_poly.type
_entity_poly.pdbx_seq_one_letter_code
_entity_poly.pdbx_strand_id
1 'polypeptide(L)'
;RHIIYSKANKINKSFLKILGKKGLKINENPKLMDEVVNLVDSPNVLLCKFDKKFLSVPKEILTLTMESHQKYFPTFNDKNEITNEFLIVTNKKDKKGLIKMGNERVVDARLSDAEFFWNKDKTQNLVKKVSELKSMNFFKGLGSYFDKVQRMRKIGGMISDELLISKEKVELLASICKTDLTSDLVGEFPELQGLMGGYFSEYQGFDKDISLAISEQYLPIGLNSIVPKKPFSVTLSITDKIDTLVGFFGINEKPTSSKDPLALRRIALG
;
A
#
# COMPACT_ATOMS: atom_id res chain seq x y z
N ARG A 1 17.47 -4.08 -27.14
CA ARG A 1 15.99 -4.19 -27.17
C ARG A 1 15.52 -5.61 -27.55
N HIS A 2 16.04 -6.23 -28.62
CA HIS A 2 15.63 -7.57 -29.07
C HIS A 2 15.83 -8.68 -28.02
N ILE A 3 16.95 -8.66 -27.29
CA ILE A 3 17.27 -9.65 -26.24
C ILE A 3 16.30 -9.52 -25.04
N ILE A 4 16.00 -8.30 -24.59
CA ILE A 4 15.05 -8.03 -23.51
C ILE A 4 13.66 -8.56 -23.88
N TYR A 5 13.19 -8.26 -25.08
CA TYR A 5 11.90 -8.72 -25.58
C TYR A 5 11.82 -10.25 -25.65
N SER A 6 12.90 -10.92 -26.09
CA SER A 6 13.01 -12.38 -26.14
C SER A 6 12.93 -13.01 -24.73
N LYS A 7 13.61 -12.41 -23.72
CA LYS A 7 13.56 -12.87 -22.32
C LYS A 7 12.16 -12.73 -21.73
N ALA A 8 11.52 -11.56 -21.91
CA ALA A 8 10.15 -11.32 -21.43
C ALA A 8 9.16 -12.34 -22.03
N ASN A 9 9.23 -12.59 -23.33
CA ASN A 9 8.39 -13.59 -23.99
C ASN A 9 8.61 -15.00 -23.43
N LYS A 10 9.85 -15.38 -23.14
CA LYS A 10 10.17 -16.69 -22.55
C LYS A 10 9.58 -16.83 -21.14
N ILE A 11 9.68 -15.77 -20.31
CA ILE A 11 9.10 -15.72 -18.97
C ILE A 11 7.57 -15.85 -19.07
N ASN A 12 6.93 -15.03 -19.90
CA ASN A 12 5.48 -15.02 -20.06
C ASN A 12 4.93 -16.37 -20.55
N LYS A 13 5.57 -17.00 -21.53
CA LYS A 13 5.21 -18.36 -21.99
C LYS A 13 5.31 -19.39 -20.85
N SER A 14 6.35 -19.28 -20.02
CA SER A 14 6.52 -20.17 -18.86
C SER A 14 5.47 -19.93 -17.79
N PHE A 15 5.12 -18.65 -17.52
CA PHE A 15 4.03 -18.28 -16.61
C PHE A 15 2.71 -18.88 -17.08
N LEU A 16 2.31 -18.63 -18.31
CA LEU A 16 1.07 -19.17 -18.89
C LEU A 16 0.99 -20.69 -18.78
N LYS A 17 2.09 -21.41 -19.06
CA LYS A 17 2.15 -22.86 -18.94
C LYS A 17 1.97 -23.37 -17.52
N ILE A 18 2.58 -22.69 -16.53
CA ILE A 18 2.50 -23.10 -15.11
C ILE A 18 1.13 -22.75 -14.54
N LEU A 19 0.69 -21.50 -14.74
CA LEU A 19 -0.55 -20.97 -14.21
C LEU A 19 -1.78 -21.67 -14.80
N GLY A 20 -1.80 -21.88 -16.13
CA GLY A 20 -2.91 -22.55 -16.81
C GLY A 20 -3.13 -23.99 -16.35
N LYS A 21 -2.07 -24.71 -15.95
CA LYS A 21 -2.21 -26.06 -15.37
C LYS A 21 -2.86 -26.10 -14.00
N LYS A 22 -2.90 -24.96 -13.29
CA LYS A 22 -3.35 -24.86 -11.90
C LYS A 22 -4.59 -23.97 -11.72
N GLY A 23 -5.07 -23.33 -12.79
CA GLY A 23 -6.16 -22.36 -12.69
C GLY A 23 -5.75 -21.12 -11.87
N LEU A 24 -4.47 -20.71 -11.95
CA LEU A 24 -3.95 -19.57 -11.23
C LEU A 24 -3.74 -18.38 -12.16
N LYS A 25 -3.68 -17.19 -11.59
CA LYS A 25 -3.39 -15.92 -12.26
C LYS A 25 -2.30 -15.16 -11.52
N ILE A 26 -1.67 -14.22 -12.21
CA ILE A 26 -0.86 -13.15 -11.61
C ILE A 26 -1.48 -11.80 -11.99
N ASN A 27 -1.29 -10.81 -11.15
CA ASN A 27 -1.62 -9.44 -11.51
C ASN A 27 -0.56 -8.90 -12.46
N GLU A 28 -1.00 -8.13 -13.45
CA GLU A 28 -0.07 -7.45 -14.35
C GLU A 28 0.73 -6.40 -13.59
N ASN A 29 2.05 -6.56 -13.58
CA ASN A 29 2.99 -5.60 -13.04
C ASN A 29 4.14 -5.42 -14.04
N PRO A 30 3.96 -4.53 -15.06
CA PRO A 30 4.97 -4.30 -16.08
C PRO A 30 6.30 -3.84 -15.50
N LYS A 31 6.28 -3.00 -14.44
CA LYS A 31 7.49 -2.53 -13.79
C LYS A 31 8.29 -3.66 -13.16
N LEU A 32 7.62 -4.54 -12.42
CA LEU A 32 8.26 -5.73 -11.84
C LEU A 32 8.82 -6.66 -12.94
N MET A 33 8.05 -6.87 -14.01
CA MET A 33 8.50 -7.68 -15.15
C MET A 33 9.77 -7.10 -15.80
N ASP A 34 9.80 -5.79 -16.02
CA ASP A 34 10.96 -5.11 -16.60
C ASP A 34 12.19 -5.21 -15.67
N GLU A 35 12.01 -5.04 -14.37
CA GLU A 35 13.10 -5.23 -13.40
C GLU A 35 13.64 -6.66 -13.46
N VAL A 36 12.77 -7.67 -13.43
CA VAL A 36 13.16 -9.09 -13.44
C VAL A 36 13.85 -9.48 -14.74
N VAL A 37 13.35 -9.02 -15.89
CA VAL A 37 13.97 -9.29 -17.20
C VAL A 37 15.39 -8.74 -17.28
N ASN A 38 15.65 -7.60 -16.64
CA ASN A 38 16.99 -7.01 -16.58
C ASN A 38 17.94 -7.71 -15.61
N LEU A 39 17.40 -8.38 -14.57
CA LEU A 39 18.20 -9.12 -13.58
C LEU A 39 18.64 -10.51 -14.04
N VAL A 40 18.02 -11.07 -15.08
CA VAL A 40 18.30 -12.45 -15.50
C VAL A 40 18.83 -12.51 -16.93
N ASP A 41 19.82 -13.39 -17.17
CA ASP A 41 20.37 -13.65 -18.50
C ASP A 41 19.71 -14.86 -19.17
N SER A 42 19.52 -15.94 -18.40
CA SER A 42 18.87 -17.17 -18.87
C SER A 42 17.65 -17.50 -17.99
N PRO A 43 16.47 -16.92 -18.29
CA PRO A 43 15.32 -17.05 -17.42
C PRO A 43 14.79 -18.48 -17.34
N ASN A 44 14.62 -18.95 -16.11
CA ASN A 44 13.93 -20.18 -15.74
C ASN A 44 12.89 -19.83 -14.68
N VAL A 45 11.66 -20.29 -14.85
CA VAL A 45 10.54 -20.01 -13.95
C VAL A 45 10.31 -21.19 -13.03
N LEU A 46 10.19 -20.92 -11.74
CA LEU A 46 9.86 -21.90 -10.73
C LEU A 46 8.58 -21.49 -10.00
N LEU A 47 7.74 -22.47 -9.70
CA LEU A 47 6.59 -22.30 -8.82
C LEU A 47 6.97 -22.73 -7.41
N CYS A 48 6.92 -21.76 -6.49
CA CYS A 48 7.25 -21.88 -5.08
C CYS A 48 5.99 -21.79 -4.22
N LYS A 49 6.11 -22.10 -2.94
CA LYS A 49 5.02 -22.03 -1.95
C LYS A 49 5.53 -21.43 -0.67
N PHE A 50 4.61 -20.79 0.08
CA PHE A 50 4.81 -20.40 1.45
C PHE A 50 3.77 -21.08 2.37
N ASP A 51 3.97 -21.02 3.68
CA ASP A 51 3.05 -21.60 4.65
C ASP A 51 1.68 -20.91 4.57
N LYS A 52 0.61 -21.70 4.45
CA LYS A 52 -0.77 -21.21 4.36
C LYS A 52 -1.22 -20.35 5.54
N LYS A 53 -0.58 -20.47 6.71
CA LYS A 53 -0.89 -19.64 7.88
C LYS A 53 -0.81 -18.14 7.57
N PHE A 54 0.12 -17.75 6.69
CA PHE A 54 0.31 -16.34 6.31
C PHE A 54 -0.86 -15.76 5.48
N LEU A 55 -1.76 -16.59 4.94
CA LEU A 55 -2.97 -16.10 4.27
C LEU A 55 -3.95 -15.38 5.21
N SER A 56 -3.71 -15.41 6.53
CA SER A 56 -4.42 -14.59 7.52
C SER A 56 -3.98 -13.13 7.55
N VAL A 57 -2.85 -12.82 6.94
CA VAL A 57 -2.31 -11.45 6.79
C VAL A 57 -2.95 -10.80 5.57
N PRO A 58 -3.28 -9.49 5.60
CA PRO A 58 -3.82 -8.78 4.43
C PRO A 58 -3.00 -9.02 3.16
N LYS A 59 -3.70 -9.30 2.06
CA LYS A 59 -3.07 -9.67 0.79
C LYS A 59 -2.10 -8.61 0.25
N GLU A 60 -2.32 -7.34 0.57
CA GLU A 60 -1.48 -6.23 0.13
C GLU A 60 -0.10 -6.28 0.79
N ILE A 61 -0.03 -6.71 2.06
CA ILE A 61 1.24 -6.93 2.76
C ILE A 61 2.00 -8.08 2.11
N LEU A 62 1.30 -9.20 1.84
CA LEU A 62 1.90 -10.37 1.18
C LEU A 62 2.41 -10.02 -0.22
N THR A 63 1.59 -9.31 -1.00
CA THR A 63 1.94 -8.87 -2.35
C THR A 63 3.16 -7.96 -2.34
N LEU A 64 3.16 -6.93 -1.48
CA LEU A 64 4.26 -5.97 -1.40
C LEU A 64 5.57 -6.65 -0.96
N THR A 65 5.52 -7.52 0.04
CA THR A 65 6.68 -8.30 0.50
C THR A 65 7.29 -9.11 -0.65
N MET A 66 6.48 -9.78 -1.44
CA MET A 66 6.95 -10.60 -2.56
C MET A 66 7.45 -9.75 -3.74
N GLU A 67 6.68 -8.74 -4.17
CA GLU A 67 6.98 -7.96 -5.37
C GLU A 67 8.12 -6.96 -5.14
N SER A 68 8.04 -6.16 -4.09
CA SER A 68 8.98 -5.06 -3.88
C SER A 68 10.31 -5.54 -3.32
N HIS A 69 10.28 -6.46 -2.35
CA HIS A 69 11.50 -6.87 -1.64
C HIS A 69 12.20 -8.06 -2.31
N GLN A 70 11.44 -9.00 -2.90
CA GLN A 70 12.00 -10.25 -3.43
C GLN A 70 11.94 -10.37 -4.96
N LYS A 71 11.20 -9.48 -5.64
CA LYS A 71 10.97 -9.53 -7.10
C LYS A 71 10.30 -10.83 -7.53
N TYR A 72 9.38 -11.32 -6.71
CA TYR A 72 8.56 -12.50 -6.97
C TYR A 72 7.15 -12.11 -7.41
N PHE A 73 6.44 -13.03 -8.04
CA PHE A 73 5.10 -12.82 -8.57
C PHE A 73 4.10 -13.64 -7.76
N PRO A 74 3.31 -13.01 -6.86
CA PRO A 74 2.25 -13.69 -6.13
C PRO A 74 1.19 -14.21 -7.10
N THR A 75 0.54 -15.33 -6.75
CA THR A 75 -0.52 -15.90 -7.55
C THR A 75 -1.88 -15.74 -6.89
N PHE A 76 -2.91 -15.67 -7.72
CA PHE A 76 -4.29 -15.48 -7.34
C PHE A 76 -5.17 -16.56 -7.96
N ASN A 77 -6.26 -16.90 -7.28
CA ASN A 77 -7.30 -17.78 -7.82
C ASN A 77 -8.29 -17.01 -8.71
N ASP A 78 -9.28 -17.71 -9.26
CA ASP A 78 -10.30 -17.12 -10.14
C ASP A 78 -11.17 -16.05 -9.45
N LYS A 79 -11.28 -16.09 -8.12
CA LYS A 79 -11.97 -15.09 -7.29
C LYS A 79 -11.09 -13.89 -6.95
N ASN A 80 -9.88 -13.81 -7.50
CA ASN A 80 -8.88 -12.79 -7.19
C ASN A 80 -8.43 -12.79 -5.70
N GLU A 81 -8.47 -13.95 -5.06
CA GLU A 81 -7.91 -14.15 -3.73
C GLU A 81 -6.46 -14.62 -3.87
N ILE A 82 -5.57 -14.08 -3.04
CA ILE A 82 -4.16 -14.50 -3.04
C ILE A 82 -4.03 -15.96 -2.61
N THR A 83 -3.18 -16.70 -3.29
CA THR A 83 -2.88 -18.09 -2.93
C THR A 83 -1.54 -18.19 -2.21
N ASN A 84 -1.24 -19.35 -1.63
CA ASN A 84 0.06 -19.59 -1.02
C ASN A 84 1.13 -20.05 -2.02
N GLU A 85 0.93 -19.78 -3.31
CA GLU A 85 1.89 -20.08 -4.36
C GLU A 85 2.40 -18.78 -4.98
N PHE A 86 3.63 -18.78 -5.44
CA PHE A 86 4.24 -17.63 -6.11
C PHE A 86 5.25 -18.09 -7.16
N LEU A 87 5.50 -17.25 -8.16
CA LEU A 87 6.47 -17.52 -9.20
C LEU A 87 7.75 -16.72 -8.96
N ILE A 88 8.87 -17.38 -9.21
CA ILE A 88 10.19 -16.75 -9.23
C ILE A 88 10.85 -16.96 -10.60
N VAL A 89 11.72 -16.03 -10.97
CA VAL A 89 12.54 -16.15 -12.17
C VAL A 89 14.00 -16.27 -11.76
N THR A 90 14.68 -17.30 -12.22
CA THR A 90 16.06 -17.61 -11.84
C THR A 90 16.96 -17.77 -13.07
N ASN A 91 18.27 -17.56 -12.90
CA ASN A 91 19.25 -17.74 -13.96
C ASN A 91 19.58 -19.23 -14.26
N LYS A 92 19.35 -20.11 -13.29
CA LYS A 92 19.73 -21.51 -13.38
C LYS A 92 18.52 -22.43 -13.28
N LYS A 93 18.58 -23.57 -13.98
CA LYS A 93 17.60 -24.65 -13.79
C LYS A 93 17.77 -25.28 -12.42
N ASP A 94 16.68 -25.42 -11.70
CA ASP A 94 16.68 -26.08 -10.38
C ASP A 94 16.54 -27.59 -10.50
N LYS A 95 17.67 -28.28 -10.75
CA LYS A 95 17.68 -29.73 -10.93
C LYS A 95 17.47 -30.51 -9.64
N LYS A 96 17.81 -29.90 -8.49
CA LYS A 96 17.78 -30.57 -7.17
C LYS A 96 16.74 -29.97 -6.21
N GLY A 97 15.94 -29.00 -6.63
CA GLY A 97 14.97 -28.31 -5.79
C GLY A 97 15.58 -27.32 -4.78
N LEU A 98 16.90 -27.12 -4.81
CA LEU A 98 17.59 -26.29 -3.82
C LEU A 98 17.30 -24.79 -3.98
N ILE A 99 17.17 -24.32 -5.24
CA ILE A 99 16.83 -22.92 -5.52
C ILE A 99 15.41 -22.63 -5.03
N LYS A 100 14.47 -23.53 -5.36
CA LYS A 100 13.09 -23.44 -4.88
C LYS A 100 13.03 -23.40 -3.35
N MET A 101 13.63 -24.38 -2.68
CA MET A 101 13.64 -24.48 -1.22
C MET A 101 14.26 -23.23 -0.55
N GLY A 102 15.36 -22.71 -1.11
CA GLY A 102 16.01 -21.50 -0.60
C GLY A 102 15.10 -20.27 -0.69
N ASN A 103 14.39 -20.09 -1.82
CA ASN A 103 13.49 -18.95 -2.00
C ASN A 103 12.21 -19.09 -1.15
N GLU A 104 11.66 -20.29 -0.99
CA GLU A 104 10.53 -20.55 -0.08
C GLU A 104 10.90 -20.18 1.35
N ARG A 105 12.09 -20.58 1.83
CA ARG A 105 12.59 -20.23 3.16
C ARG A 105 12.76 -18.73 3.37
N VAL A 106 13.24 -18.01 2.36
CA VAL A 106 13.40 -16.54 2.42
C VAL A 106 12.03 -15.86 2.53
N VAL A 107 11.06 -16.30 1.74
CA VAL A 107 9.70 -15.75 1.81
C VAL A 107 9.06 -16.05 3.16
N ASP A 108 9.15 -17.28 3.67
CA ASP A 108 8.59 -17.63 4.98
C ASP A 108 9.16 -16.76 6.10
N ALA A 109 10.47 -16.47 6.08
CA ALA A 109 11.08 -15.57 7.06
C ALA A 109 10.50 -14.14 6.97
N ARG A 110 10.41 -13.58 5.76
CA ARG A 110 9.86 -12.24 5.52
C ARG A 110 8.37 -12.12 5.86
N LEU A 111 7.60 -13.16 5.54
CA LEU A 111 6.18 -13.20 5.89
C LEU A 111 5.97 -13.40 7.39
N SER A 112 6.89 -14.06 8.09
CA SER A 112 6.86 -14.15 9.56
C SER A 112 7.06 -12.79 10.22
N ASP A 113 7.99 -11.98 9.71
CA ASP A 113 8.19 -10.60 10.18
C ASP A 113 6.93 -9.75 9.93
N ALA A 114 6.35 -9.83 8.73
CA ALA A 114 5.15 -9.11 8.37
C ALA A 114 3.93 -9.53 9.22
N GLU A 115 3.76 -10.84 9.48
CA GLU A 115 2.71 -11.38 10.36
C GLU A 115 2.89 -10.88 11.80
N PHE A 116 4.11 -10.82 12.30
CA PHE A 116 4.41 -10.30 13.63
C PHE A 116 3.98 -8.83 13.76
N PHE A 117 4.39 -7.97 12.83
CA PHE A 117 3.98 -6.55 12.84
C PHE A 117 2.48 -6.38 12.70
N TRP A 118 1.84 -7.12 11.78
CA TRP A 118 0.39 -7.12 11.62
C TRP A 118 -0.33 -7.47 12.92
N ASN A 119 0.04 -8.58 13.56
CA ASN A 119 -0.61 -9.04 14.79
C ASN A 119 -0.40 -8.08 15.97
N LYS A 120 0.76 -7.44 16.05
CA LYS A 120 1.07 -6.43 17.06
C LYS A 120 0.24 -5.17 16.84
N ASP A 121 0.25 -4.63 15.63
CA ASP A 121 -0.27 -3.29 15.34
C ASP A 121 -1.80 -3.25 15.27
N LYS A 122 -2.45 -4.28 14.69
CA LYS A 122 -3.91 -4.32 14.56
C LYS A 122 -4.68 -4.21 15.88
N THR A 123 -4.05 -4.55 17.01
CA THR A 123 -4.65 -4.50 18.34
C THR A 123 -4.42 -3.17 19.06
N GLN A 124 -3.56 -2.30 18.53
CA GLN A 124 -3.22 -1.02 19.17
C GLN A 124 -4.34 0.01 18.94
N ASN A 125 -4.90 0.53 20.04
CA ASN A 125 -6.03 1.45 19.98
C ASN A 125 -5.71 2.73 19.19
N LEU A 126 -6.35 2.93 18.04
CA LEU A 126 -6.11 4.04 17.12
C LEU A 126 -6.37 5.41 17.77
N VAL A 127 -7.40 5.52 18.62
CA VAL A 127 -7.72 6.79 19.29
C VAL A 127 -6.62 7.19 20.27
N LYS A 128 -6.07 6.23 21.01
CA LYS A 128 -4.93 6.49 21.92
C LYS A 128 -3.67 6.87 21.15
N LYS A 129 -3.46 6.28 19.98
CA LYS A 129 -2.30 6.58 19.12
C LYS A 129 -2.29 7.99 18.54
N VAL A 130 -3.40 8.70 18.54
CA VAL A 130 -3.43 10.11 18.10
C VAL A 130 -2.41 10.97 18.86
N SER A 131 -2.17 10.71 20.14
CA SER A 131 -1.16 11.44 20.91
C SER A 131 0.28 11.19 20.47
N GLU A 132 0.58 10.02 19.89
CA GLU A 132 1.91 9.65 19.37
C GLU A 132 2.29 10.49 18.15
N LEU A 133 1.31 10.98 17.38
CA LEU A 133 1.54 11.86 16.23
C LEU A 133 2.24 13.17 16.60
N LYS A 134 2.28 13.55 17.89
CA LYS A 134 3.03 14.73 18.38
C LYS A 134 4.54 14.59 18.19
N SER A 135 5.06 13.38 18.25
CA SER A 135 6.47 13.08 18.06
C SER A 135 6.89 13.01 16.59
N MET A 136 5.93 12.97 15.66
CA MET A 136 6.18 12.82 14.23
C MET A 136 6.08 14.19 13.54
N ASN A 137 7.20 14.72 13.06
CA ASN A 137 7.20 15.96 12.29
C ASN A 137 6.49 15.77 10.95
N PHE A 138 5.53 16.64 10.64
CA PHE A 138 4.92 16.71 9.31
C PHE A 138 5.82 17.48 8.36
N PHE A 139 6.06 18.75 8.67
CA PHE A 139 6.97 19.59 7.89
C PHE A 139 7.42 20.80 8.73
N LYS A 140 8.64 21.31 8.44
CA LYS A 140 9.17 22.52 9.09
C LYS A 140 8.23 23.71 8.83
N GLY A 141 7.71 24.32 9.87
CA GLY A 141 6.76 25.43 9.78
C GLY A 141 5.28 25.01 9.76
N LEU A 142 4.97 23.71 9.60
CA LEU A 142 3.60 23.17 9.65
C LEU A 142 3.34 22.30 10.89
N GLY A 143 4.37 22.08 11.72
CA GLY A 143 4.28 21.34 12.95
C GLY A 143 4.33 19.80 12.77
N SER A 144 3.74 19.11 13.70
CA SER A 144 3.66 17.65 13.75
C SER A 144 2.46 17.09 12.93
N TYR A 145 2.40 15.76 12.75
CA TYR A 145 1.20 15.12 12.24
C TYR A 145 0.01 15.29 13.18
N PHE A 146 0.24 15.48 14.50
CA PHE A 146 -0.84 15.86 15.42
C PHE A 146 -1.43 17.21 15.06
N ASP A 147 -0.60 18.21 14.79
CA ASP A 147 -1.07 19.54 14.37
C ASP A 147 -1.83 19.47 13.05
N LYS A 148 -1.35 18.65 12.11
CA LYS A 148 -2.04 18.39 10.85
C LYS A 148 -3.44 17.81 11.07
N VAL A 149 -3.59 16.76 11.86
CA VAL A 149 -4.91 16.15 12.09
C VAL A 149 -5.86 17.10 12.86
N GLN A 150 -5.34 18.00 13.73
CA GLN A 150 -6.16 19.03 14.36
C GLN A 150 -6.70 20.06 13.34
N ARG A 151 -5.90 20.46 12.36
CA ARG A 151 -6.37 21.31 11.25
C ARG A 151 -7.37 20.57 10.38
N MET A 152 -7.10 19.33 10.04
CA MET A 152 -8.00 18.47 9.26
C MET A 152 -9.36 18.28 9.96
N ARG A 153 -9.41 18.13 11.28
CA ARG A 153 -10.67 18.09 12.04
C ARG A 153 -11.53 19.33 11.83
N LYS A 154 -10.93 20.51 11.90
CA LYS A 154 -11.63 21.79 11.69
C LYS A 154 -12.15 21.90 10.25
N ILE A 155 -11.30 21.64 9.25
CA ILE A 155 -11.67 21.71 7.85
C ILE A 155 -12.76 20.67 7.53
N GLY A 156 -12.58 19.43 7.97
CA GLY A 156 -13.55 18.36 7.76
C GLY A 156 -14.91 18.65 8.41
N GLY A 157 -14.90 19.23 9.64
CA GLY A 157 -16.12 19.67 10.30
C GLY A 157 -16.89 20.73 9.51
N MET A 158 -16.20 21.68 8.87
CA MET A 158 -16.84 22.68 8.00
C MET A 158 -17.43 22.03 6.73
N ILE A 159 -16.69 21.12 6.10
CA ILE A 159 -17.16 20.40 4.91
C ILE A 159 -18.35 19.48 5.24
N SER A 160 -18.36 18.86 6.43
CA SER A 160 -19.44 17.98 6.84
C SER A 160 -20.77 18.71 7.02
N ASP A 161 -20.74 19.95 7.47
CA ASP A 161 -21.92 20.80 7.60
C ASP A 161 -22.56 21.07 6.21
N GLU A 162 -21.75 21.35 5.18
CA GLU A 162 -22.18 21.57 3.80
C GLU A 162 -22.71 20.28 3.12
N LEU A 163 -22.14 19.13 3.44
CA LEU A 163 -22.52 17.84 2.84
C LEU A 163 -23.62 17.11 3.61
N LEU A 164 -24.11 17.69 4.70
CA LEU A 164 -25.14 17.12 5.59
C LEU A 164 -24.80 15.69 6.08
N ILE A 165 -23.52 15.46 6.42
CA ILE A 165 -23.04 14.21 7.01
C ILE A 165 -22.63 14.44 8.48
N SER A 166 -22.53 13.34 9.28
CA SER A 166 -22.20 13.45 10.71
C SER A 166 -20.82 14.09 10.92
N LYS A 167 -20.82 15.26 11.55
CA LYS A 167 -19.65 16.02 11.93
C LYS A 167 -18.77 15.25 12.91
N GLU A 168 -19.40 14.61 13.92
CA GLU A 168 -18.69 13.81 14.92
C GLU A 168 -17.91 12.68 14.28
N LYS A 169 -18.51 11.98 13.28
CA LYS A 169 -17.84 10.93 12.54
C LYS A 169 -16.68 11.48 11.69
N VAL A 170 -16.85 12.63 11.05
CA VAL A 170 -15.79 13.28 10.26
C VAL A 170 -14.64 13.74 11.16
N GLU A 171 -14.93 14.31 12.32
CA GLU A 171 -13.90 14.74 13.28
C GLU A 171 -13.13 13.55 13.85
N LEU A 172 -13.80 12.44 14.18
CA LEU A 172 -13.16 11.20 14.60
C LEU A 172 -12.26 10.67 13.48
N LEU A 173 -12.80 10.55 12.27
CA LEU A 173 -12.10 10.09 11.07
C LEU A 173 -10.83 10.91 10.82
N ALA A 174 -10.91 12.24 10.82
CA ALA A 174 -9.77 13.13 10.63
C ALA A 174 -8.73 12.99 11.75
N SER A 175 -9.15 12.67 12.98
CA SER A 175 -8.23 12.49 14.11
C SER A 175 -7.38 11.23 13.96
N ILE A 176 -7.98 10.11 13.52
CA ILE A 176 -7.33 8.78 13.51
C ILE A 176 -6.69 8.41 12.17
N CYS A 177 -6.99 9.13 11.09
CA CYS A 177 -6.61 8.74 9.73
C CYS A 177 -5.09 8.66 9.47
N LYS A 178 -4.26 9.26 10.32
CA LYS A 178 -2.80 9.24 10.21
C LYS A 178 -2.12 8.39 11.30
N THR A 179 -2.89 7.72 12.15
CA THR A 179 -2.31 6.96 13.29
C THR A 179 -1.59 5.69 12.85
N ASP A 180 -1.87 5.17 11.68
CA ASP A 180 -1.13 4.06 11.09
C ASP A 180 0.34 4.38 10.82
N LEU A 181 0.69 5.66 10.64
CA LEU A 181 2.08 6.11 10.51
C LEU A 181 2.93 5.82 11.76
N THR A 182 2.30 5.62 12.93
CA THR A 182 2.99 5.27 14.17
C THR A 182 3.13 3.74 14.36
N SER A 183 2.66 2.94 13.41
CA SER A 183 2.78 1.48 13.45
C SER A 183 4.14 1.00 12.95
N ASP A 184 4.62 -0.11 13.50
CA ASP A 184 5.85 -0.75 13.01
C ASP A 184 5.65 -1.26 11.58
N LEU A 185 4.45 -1.73 11.26
CA LEU A 185 4.10 -2.24 9.93
C LEU A 185 4.25 -1.17 8.84
N VAL A 186 3.72 0.03 9.07
CA VAL A 186 3.88 1.15 8.12
C VAL A 186 5.30 1.70 8.13
N GLY A 187 6.01 1.59 9.26
CA GLY A 187 7.44 1.88 9.33
C GLY A 187 8.27 0.98 8.40
N GLU A 188 7.96 -0.32 8.34
CA GLU A 188 8.63 -1.28 7.44
C GLU A 188 8.09 -1.19 5.99
N PHE A 189 6.79 -0.91 5.82
CA PHE A 189 6.11 -0.84 4.52
C PHE A 189 5.40 0.51 4.32
N PRO A 190 6.14 1.61 4.07
CA PRO A 190 5.57 2.95 3.95
C PRO A 190 4.52 3.09 2.84
N GLU A 191 4.60 2.25 1.80
CA GLU A 191 3.66 2.23 0.68
C GLU A 191 2.25 1.82 1.11
N LEU A 192 2.11 1.17 2.27
CA LEU A 192 0.82 0.70 2.81
C LEU A 192 0.15 1.71 3.75
N GLN A 193 0.72 2.91 3.93
CA GLN A 193 0.09 3.97 4.72
C GLN A 193 -1.33 4.29 4.20
N GLY A 194 -2.23 4.56 5.10
CA GLY A 194 -3.65 4.73 4.81
C GLY A 194 -4.39 3.41 4.70
N LEU A 195 -3.92 2.52 3.83
CA LEU A 195 -4.53 1.20 3.67
C LEU A 195 -4.50 0.39 4.97
N MET A 196 -3.34 0.38 5.66
CA MET A 196 -3.22 -0.30 6.96
C MET A 196 -4.07 0.37 8.03
N GLY A 197 -4.16 1.69 8.04
CA GLY A 197 -5.08 2.41 8.91
C GLY A 197 -6.53 1.97 8.75
N GLY A 198 -6.96 1.73 7.50
CA GLY A 198 -8.27 1.16 7.19
C GLY A 198 -8.44 -0.26 7.76
N TYR A 199 -7.48 -1.15 7.55
CA TYR A 199 -7.52 -2.50 8.11
C TYR A 199 -7.52 -2.50 9.65
N PHE A 200 -6.70 -1.66 10.29
CA PHE A 200 -6.67 -1.55 11.75
C PHE A 200 -8.00 -1.04 12.29
N SER A 201 -8.61 -0.05 11.65
CA SER A 201 -9.91 0.47 12.06
C SER A 201 -11.03 -0.56 11.89
N GLU A 202 -11.04 -1.32 10.78
CA GLU A 202 -12.00 -2.40 10.57
C GLU A 202 -11.85 -3.49 11.63
N TYR A 203 -10.61 -3.90 11.93
CA TYR A 203 -10.32 -4.89 12.97
C TYR A 203 -10.81 -4.44 14.35
N GLN A 204 -10.74 -3.14 14.66
CA GLN A 204 -11.19 -2.57 15.93
C GLN A 204 -12.70 -2.26 15.97
N GLY A 205 -13.45 -2.62 14.91
CA GLY A 205 -14.90 -2.49 14.87
C GLY A 205 -15.41 -1.08 14.58
N PHE A 206 -14.59 -0.22 13.98
CA PHE A 206 -15.07 1.05 13.47
C PHE A 206 -16.08 0.86 12.32
N ASP A 207 -16.91 1.87 12.10
CA ASP A 207 -17.85 1.91 10.97
C ASP A 207 -17.12 1.64 9.64
N LYS A 208 -17.72 0.82 8.78
CA LYS A 208 -17.15 0.46 7.47
C LYS A 208 -16.85 1.66 6.59
N ASP A 209 -17.69 2.69 6.64
CA ASP A 209 -17.46 3.90 5.85
C ASP A 209 -16.26 4.70 6.40
N ILE A 210 -16.00 4.66 7.73
CA ILE A 210 -14.79 5.23 8.35
C ILE A 210 -13.55 4.45 7.91
N SER A 211 -13.58 3.13 7.99
CA SER A 211 -12.44 2.29 7.61
C SER A 211 -12.10 2.42 6.12
N LEU A 212 -13.11 2.48 5.28
CA LEU A 212 -12.95 2.72 3.85
C LEU A 212 -12.34 4.11 3.59
N ALA A 213 -12.83 5.15 4.26
CA ALA A 213 -12.33 6.50 4.08
C ALA A 213 -10.85 6.63 4.48
N ILE A 214 -10.42 5.95 5.55
CA ILE A 214 -9.00 5.90 5.93
C ILE A 214 -8.18 5.22 4.83
N SER A 215 -8.64 4.10 4.27
CA SER A 215 -7.95 3.41 3.18
C SER A 215 -7.83 4.26 1.92
N GLU A 216 -8.83 5.10 1.63
CA GLU A 216 -8.93 5.90 0.42
C GLU A 216 -8.39 7.34 0.57
N GLN A 217 -7.88 7.72 1.75
CA GLN A 217 -7.54 9.10 2.08
C GLN A 217 -6.56 9.79 1.12
N TYR A 218 -5.69 9.00 0.47
CA TYR A 218 -4.70 9.52 -0.47
C TYR A 218 -5.15 9.50 -1.93
N LEU A 219 -6.32 8.93 -2.21
CA LEU A 219 -6.87 8.90 -3.57
C LEU A 219 -7.43 10.29 -3.99
N PRO A 220 -7.38 10.62 -5.29
CA PRO A 220 -6.66 9.93 -6.35
C PRO A 220 -5.15 10.17 -6.27
N ILE A 221 -4.35 9.17 -6.61
CA ILE A 221 -2.88 9.25 -6.57
C ILE A 221 -2.31 9.84 -7.87
N GLY A 222 -3.08 9.81 -8.96
CA GLY A 222 -2.66 10.30 -10.28
C GLY A 222 -3.80 10.25 -11.30
N LEU A 223 -3.52 10.64 -12.55
CA LEU A 223 -4.51 10.83 -13.62
C LEU A 223 -5.43 9.63 -13.89
N ASN A 224 -4.94 8.40 -13.72
CA ASN A 224 -5.71 7.17 -13.94
C ASN A 224 -6.12 6.50 -12.61
N SER A 225 -6.01 7.21 -11.51
CA SER A 225 -6.35 6.68 -10.20
C SER A 225 -7.88 6.69 -9.99
N ILE A 226 -8.34 5.72 -9.20
CA ILE A 226 -9.72 5.70 -8.73
C ILE A 226 -9.97 6.96 -7.88
N VAL A 227 -11.13 7.56 -8.07
CA VAL A 227 -11.59 8.70 -7.26
C VAL A 227 -12.53 8.17 -6.18
N PRO A 228 -12.39 8.60 -4.92
CA PRO A 228 -13.32 8.25 -3.86
C PRO A 228 -14.75 8.65 -4.22
N LYS A 229 -15.72 7.78 -3.86
CA LYS A 229 -17.14 8.02 -4.19
C LYS A 229 -18.03 8.16 -2.95
N LYS A 230 -17.58 7.60 -1.83
CA LYS A 230 -18.36 7.65 -0.58
C LYS A 230 -18.17 9.00 0.10
N PRO A 231 -19.22 9.58 0.72
CA PRO A 231 -19.15 10.92 1.32
C PRO A 231 -17.99 11.09 2.31
N PHE A 232 -17.78 10.14 3.23
CA PHE A 232 -16.67 10.20 4.19
C PHE A 232 -15.30 10.12 3.52
N SER A 233 -15.13 9.25 2.50
CA SER A 233 -13.88 9.15 1.73
C SER A 233 -13.58 10.43 0.97
N VAL A 234 -14.58 11.01 0.31
CA VAL A 234 -14.47 12.29 -0.41
C VAL A 234 -14.08 13.40 0.56
N THR A 235 -14.82 13.51 1.69
CA THR A 235 -14.56 14.53 2.70
C THR A 235 -13.13 14.44 3.26
N LEU A 236 -12.68 13.24 3.63
CA LEU A 236 -11.32 13.06 4.18
C LEU A 236 -10.24 13.38 3.14
N SER A 237 -10.40 12.90 1.92
CA SER A 237 -9.45 13.15 0.83
C SER A 237 -9.32 14.65 0.51
N ILE A 238 -10.45 15.36 0.39
CA ILE A 238 -10.46 16.81 0.15
C ILE A 238 -9.85 17.56 1.35
N THR A 239 -10.21 17.16 2.57
CA THR A 239 -9.70 17.77 3.80
C THR A 239 -8.16 17.68 3.88
N ASP A 240 -7.59 16.51 3.60
CA ASP A 240 -6.13 16.31 3.61
C ASP A 240 -5.43 17.13 2.52
N LYS A 241 -6.03 17.20 1.32
CA LYS A 241 -5.51 17.99 0.20
C LYS A 241 -5.56 19.50 0.47
N ILE A 242 -6.67 19.99 1.01
CA ILE A 242 -6.81 21.42 1.39
C ILE A 242 -5.79 21.79 2.47
N ASP A 243 -5.69 21.01 3.56
CA ASP A 243 -4.70 21.26 4.62
C ASP A 243 -3.28 21.30 4.03
N THR A 244 -2.96 20.36 3.16
CA THR A 244 -1.63 20.27 2.55
C THR A 244 -1.36 21.46 1.66
N LEU A 245 -2.25 21.79 0.72
CA LEU A 245 -2.06 22.91 -0.21
C LEU A 245 -1.97 24.24 0.53
N VAL A 246 -2.96 24.55 1.38
CA VAL A 246 -3.00 25.81 2.13
C VAL A 246 -1.78 25.93 3.04
N GLY A 247 -1.41 24.83 3.72
CA GLY A 247 -0.25 24.81 4.60
C GLY A 247 1.05 25.12 3.86
N PHE A 248 1.36 24.41 2.77
CA PHE A 248 2.60 24.63 2.02
C PHE A 248 2.65 26.01 1.36
N PHE A 249 1.55 26.47 0.75
CA PHE A 249 1.50 27.84 0.20
C PHE A 249 1.65 28.90 1.29
N GLY A 250 1.09 28.65 2.49
CA GLY A 250 1.17 29.56 3.64
C GLY A 250 2.59 29.75 4.17
N ILE A 251 3.45 28.73 4.07
CA ILE A 251 4.87 28.81 4.43
C ILE A 251 5.78 29.13 3.23
N ASN A 252 5.17 29.52 2.11
CA ASN A 252 5.85 29.89 0.85
C ASN A 252 6.61 28.73 0.14
N GLU A 253 6.30 27.49 0.48
CA GLU A 253 6.77 26.30 -0.23
C GLU A 253 5.92 26.06 -1.48
N LYS A 254 6.35 26.62 -2.61
CA LYS A 254 5.61 26.58 -3.89
C LYS A 254 6.33 25.72 -4.92
N PRO A 255 5.59 24.95 -5.74
CA PRO A 255 6.20 24.22 -6.84
C PRO A 255 6.73 25.21 -7.90
N THR A 256 7.92 24.94 -8.44
CA THR A 256 8.47 25.70 -9.58
C THR A 256 8.11 25.02 -10.90
N SER A 257 8.36 25.67 -12.05
CA SER A 257 8.08 25.08 -13.37
C SER A 257 8.70 23.69 -13.57
N SER A 258 9.89 23.45 -13.00
CA SER A 258 10.66 22.22 -13.18
C SER A 258 10.71 21.31 -11.95
N LYS A 259 10.31 21.78 -10.75
CA LYS A 259 10.43 21.02 -9.48
C LYS A 259 9.15 21.09 -8.68
N ASP A 260 8.66 19.92 -8.28
CA ASP A 260 7.53 19.76 -7.38
C ASP A 260 7.79 18.57 -6.42
N PRO A 261 8.76 18.72 -5.50
CA PRO A 261 9.16 17.62 -4.62
C PRO A 261 8.03 17.19 -3.65
N LEU A 262 7.08 18.07 -3.39
CA LEU A 262 5.95 17.86 -2.51
C LEU A 262 4.69 17.41 -3.27
N ALA A 263 4.78 17.24 -4.58
CA ALA A 263 3.69 16.83 -5.47
C ALA A 263 2.43 17.71 -5.35
N LEU A 264 2.58 19.01 -5.07
CA LEU A 264 1.47 19.94 -4.85
C LEU A 264 0.56 20.08 -6.07
N ARG A 265 1.13 20.03 -7.30
CA ARG A 265 0.34 20.01 -8.54
C ARG A 265 -0.56 18.80 -8.64
N ARG A 266 0.00 17.62 -8.31
CA ARG A 266 -0.77 16.37 -8.31
C ARG A 266 -1.87 16.41 -7.26
N ILE A 267 -1.59 16.96 -6.07
CA ILE A 267 -2.58 17.13 -5.00
C ILE A 267 -3.70 18.08 -5.44
N ALA A 268 -3.37 19.17 -6.13
CA ALA A 268 -4.35 20.14 -6.62
C ALA A 268 -5.23 19.62 -7.76
N LEU A 269 -4.72 18.70 -8.58
CA LEU A 269 -5.44 18.11 -9.71
C LEU A 269 -6.29 16.87 -9.30
N GLY A 270 -6.05 16.28 -8.15
CA GLY A 270 -6.79 15.15 -7.61
C GLY A 270 -7.91 15.58 -6.70
#